data_d98858ac08f15a167535ee41fc122db0
#
_entry.id   d98858ac08f15a167535ee41fc122db0
#
_cell.length_a   1.000
_cell.length_b   1.000
_cell.length_c   1.000
_cell.angle_alpha   90.00
_cell.angle_beta   90.00
_cell.angle_gamma   90.00
#
_symmetry.space_group_name_H-M   'P 1'
#
loop_
_entity.id
_entity.type
_entity.pdbx_description
1 polymer ?
#
loop_
_entity_poly.entity_id
_entity_poly.type
_entity_poly.pdbx_seq_one_letter_code
_entity_poly.pdbx_strand_id
1 'polypeptide(L)'
;NHPTNNVAWDIRAARFGLTVTRIATPAHPTGTDELVGVFERALTPRTRVLALTHASNVSGIRLPVADLCEVAHRRGIHVHVDGAQSWGVLDVDLAALGCDSFSASAHKWFVGPKEVGLLYVKADHIARIWPSVVAPSWGSQIEPRPVGARKFESMGQRDDAALAAIGTTVEFHQRVGTARIE
;
A
#
# COMPACT_ATOMS: atom_id res chain seq x y z
N ASN A 1 12.20 0.11 -2.56
CA ASN A 1 11.27 0.78 -1.66
C ASN A 1 11.81 2.14 -1.22
N HIS A 2 10.90 3.08 -0.96
CA HIS A 2 11.26 4.38 -0.39
C HIS A 2 11.96 4.20 0.99
N PRO A 3 12.96 5.04 1.33
CA PRO A 3 13.68 4.93 2.61
C PRO A 3 12.78 4.86 3.84
N THR A 4 11.68 5.61 3.87
CA THR A 4 10.72 5.59 4.98
C THR A 4 10.18 4.18 5.27
N ASN A 5 9.83 3.41 4.23
CA ASN A 5 9.37 2.04 4.39
C ASN A 5 10.48 1.13 4.89
N ASN A 6 11.70 1.31 4.38
CA ASN A 6 12.85 0.52 4.82
C ASN A 6 13.15 0.74 6.31
N VAL A 7 13.20 1.99 6.76
CA VAL A 7 13.47 2.35 8.16
C VAL A 7 12.37 1.79 9.09
N ALA A 8 11.10 1.85 8.69
CA ALA A 8 10.01 1.29 9.49
C ALA A 8 10.20 -0.23 9.72
N TRP A 9 10.61 -0.97 8.71
CA TRP A 9 10.93 -2.40 8.84
C TRP A 9 12.18 -2.65 9.68
N ASP A 10 13.22 -1.82 9.56
CA ASP A 10 14.44 -1.93 10.38
C ASP A 10 14.14 -1.74 11.88
N ILE A 11 13.31 -0.73 12.20
CA ILE A 11 12.85 -0.51 13.58
C ILE A 11 12.07 -1.72 14.09
N ARG A 12 11.18 -2.28 13.28
CA ARG A 12 10.42 -3.49 13.65
C ARG A 12 11.33 -4.69 13.84
N ALA A 13 12.31 -4.88 12.97
CA ALA A 13 13.30 -5.95 13.09
C ALA A 13 14.07 -5.82 14.40
N ALA A 14 14.57 -4.65 14.71
CA ALA A 14 15.35 -4.39 15.92
C ALA A 14 14.53 -4.59 17.22
N ARG A 15 13.25 -4.17 17.22
CA ARG A 15 12.41 -4.21 18.42
C ARG A 15 11.72 -5.56 18.66
N PHE A 16 11.44 -6.32 17.62
CA PHE A 16 10.62 -7.54 17.71
C PHE A 16 11.29 -8.79 17.13
N GLY A 17 12.57 -8.71 16.78
CA GLY A 17 13.34 -9.85 16.27
C GLY A 17 12.87 -10.36 14.91
N LEU A 18 12.26 -9.50 14.09
CA LEU A 18 11.85 -9.88 12.74
C LEU A 18 13.08 -9.97 11.84
N THR A 19 13.04 -10.91 10.87
CA THR A 19 14.00 -10.94 9.78
C THR A 19 13.42 -10.19 8.59
N VAL A 20 14.16 -9.21 8.09
CA VAL A 20 13.80 -8.45 6.88
C VAL A 20 14.74 -8.83 5.76
N THR A 21 14.19 -9.45 4.70
CA THR A 21 14.91 -9.75 3.46
C THR A 21 14.62 -8.66 2.44
N ARG A 22 15.66 -7.98 1.98
CA ARG A 22 15.54 -6.99 0.91
C ARG A 22 15.85 -7.64 -0.42
N ILE A 23 14.91 -7.52 -1.35
CA ILE A 23 15.00 -8.11 -2.67
C ILE A 23 15.45 -7.02 -3.65
N ALA A 24 16.60 -7.22 -4.27
CA ALA A 24 17.07 -6.37 -5.36
C ALA A 24 16.46 -6.84 -6.68
N THR A 25 15.77 -5.95 -7.37
CA THR A 25 15.29 -6.21 -8.73
C THR A 25 16.41 -5.92 -9.74
N PRO A 26 16.46 -6.63 -10.89
CA PRO A 26 17.33 -6.27 -11.99
C PRO A 26 17.11 -4.81 -12.41
N ALA A 27 18.20 -4.13 -12.80
CA ALA A 27 18.12 -2.75 -13.29
C ALA A 27 17.39 -2.67 -14.64
N HIS A 28 17.51 -3.73 -15.44
CA HIS A 28 16.90 -3.89 -16.76
C HIS A 28 16.25 -5.27 -16.84
N PRO A 29 15.03 -5.44 -16.26
CA PRO A 29 14.36 -6.74 -16.30
C PRO A 29 13.96 -7.10 -17.73
N THR A 30 14.11 -8.35 -18.08
CA THR A 30 13.77 -8.89 -19.40
C THR A 30 12.27 -9.15 -19.55
N GLY A 31 11.52 -9.16 -18.44
CA GLY A 31 10.08 -9.37 -18.43
C GLY A 31 9.50 -9.69 -17.05
N THR A 32 8.21 -9.96 -17.06
CA THR A 32 7.44 -10.28 -15.84
C THR A 32 7.98 -11.52 -15.13
N ASP A 33 8.26 -12.59 -15.87
CA ASP A 33 8.71 -13.86 -15.30
C ASP A 33 10.03 -13.74 -14.54
N GLU A 34 10.95 -12.91 -15.02
CA GLU A 34 12.21 -12.64 -14.33
C GLU A 34 11.93 -11.94 -13.00
N LEU A 35 11.09 -10.90 -13.01
CA LEU A 35 10.73 -10.18 -11.79
C LEU A 35 10.05 -11.11 -10.80
N VAL A 36 9.02 -11.86 -11.22
CA VAL A 36 8.31 -12.82 -10.35
C VAL A 36 9.29 -13.83 -9.77
N GLY A 37 10.16 -14.42 -10.59
CA GLY A 37 11.14 -15.41 -10.16
C GLY A 37 12.14 -14.88 -9.13
N VAL A 38 12.54 -13.61 -9.22
CA VAL A 38 13.41 -12.96 -8.20
C VAL A 38 12.73 -12.94 -6.84
N PHE A 39 11.46 -12.53 -6.80
CA PHE A 39 10.70 -12.51 -5.54
C PHE A 39 10.42 -13.93 -5.04
N GLU A 40 9.96 -14.82 -5.90
CA GLU A 40 9.60 -16.19 -5.50
C GLU A 40 10.76 -16.95 -4.85
N ARG A 41 11.97 -16.81 -5.38
CA ARG A 41 13.20 -17.43 -4.80
C ARG A 41 13.54 -16.87 -3.42
N ALA A 42 13.13 -15.65 -3.12
CA ALA A 42 13.39 -15.01 -1.81
C ALA A 42 12.37 -15.40 -0.73
N LEU A 43 11.21 -15.96 -1.12
CA LEU A 43 10.20 -16.40 -0.16
C LEU A 43 10.64 -17.69 0.53
N THR A 44 10.39 -17.73 1.84
CA THR A 44 10.69 -18.90 2.70
C THR A 44 9.43 -19.35 3.45
N PRO A 45 9.41 -20.55 4.06
CA PRO A 45 8.30 -20.97 4.91
C PRO A 45 8.05 -20.05 6.13
N ARG A 46 9.01 -19.22 6.48
CA ARG A 46 8.89 -18.22 7.56
C ARG A 46 8.39 -16.86 7.08
N THR A 47 8.30 -16.61 5.77
CA THR A 47 7.80 -15.35 5.23
C THR A 47 6.33 -15.17 5.61
N ARG A 48 5.97 -14.02 6.15
CA ARG A 48 4.60 -13.67 6.56
C ARG A 48 4.03 -12.49 5.82
N VAL A 49 4.89 -11.57 5.39
CA VAL A 49 4.50 -10.36 4.67
C VAL A 49 5.44 -10.16 3.49
N LEU A 50 4.86 -9.85 2.35
CA LEU A 50 5.55 -9.35 1.15
C LEU A 50 5.16 -7.88 0.98
N ALA A 51 6.11 -6.98 1.20
CA ALA A 51 5.89 -5.55 1.02
C ALA A 51 6.48 -5.11 -0.34
N LEU A 52 5.61 -4.71 -1.24
CA LEU A 52 5.95 -4.32 -2.62
C LEU A 52 5.82 -2.82 -2.83
N THR A 53 6.67 -2.25 -3.67
CA THR A 53 6.42 -0.96 -4.30
C THR A 53 5.82 -1.23 -5.68
N HIS A 54 4.64 -0.65 -6.00
CA HIS A 54 4.00 -0.91 -7.30
C HIS A 54 4.82 -0.36 -8.47
N ALA A 55 5.25 0.90 -8.34
CA ALA A 55 6.18 1.53 -9.28
C ALA A 55 7.34 2.16 -8.51
N SER A 56 8.57 1.92 -8.96
CA SER A 56 9.77 2.43 -8.29
C SER A 56 9.96 3.92 -8.55
N ASN A 57 10.16 4.71 -7.49
CA ASN A 57 10.50 6.12 -7.61
C ASN A 57 11.94 6.38 -8.10
N VAL A 58 12.76 5.33 -8.19
CA VAL A 58 14.16 5.42 -8.62
C VAL A 58 14.33 5.01 -10.08
N SER A 59 13.75 3.84 -10.45
CA SER A 59 13.94 3.25 -11.78
C SER A 59 12.71 3.36 -12.69
N GLY A 60 11.53 3.72 -12.14
CA GLY A 60 10.27 3.68 -12.89
C GLY A 60 9.75 2.26 -13.15
N ILE A 61 10.47 1.22 -12.76
CA ILE A 61 10.03 -0.17 -12.97
C ILE A 61 8.70 -0.39 -12.26
N ARG A 62 7.70 -0.84 -13.01
CA ARG A 62 6.41 -1.32 -12.51
C ARG A 62 6.54 -2.81 -12.20
N LEU A 63 6.24 -3.19 -10.96
CA LEU A 63 6.23 -4.59 -10.54
C LEU A 63 4.93 -5.28 -10.99
N PRO A 64 4.99 -6.56 -11.38
CA PRO A 64 3.82 -7.38 -11.71
C PRO A 64 3.09 -7.81 -10.43
N VAL A 65 2.35 -6.87 -9.82
CA VAL A 65 1.77 -7.05 -8.49
C VAL A 65 0.77 -8.20 -8.45
N ALA A 66 -0.07 -8.38 -9.48
CA ALA A 66 -1.05 -9.46 -9.52
C ALA A 66 -0.36 -10.84 -9.46
N ASP A 67 0.65 -11.06 -10.30
CA ASP A 67 1.41 -12.32 -10.32
C ASP A 67 2.13 -12.56 -8.98
N LEU A 68 2.70 -11.50 -8.39
CA LEU A 68 3.35 -11.58 -7.08
C LEU A 68 2.36 -11.86 -5.95
N CYS A 69 1.13 -11.35 -6.02
CA CYS A 69 0.06 -11.70 -5.11
C CYS A 69 -0.30 -13.18 -5.21
N GLU A 70 -0.44 -13.73 -6.41
CA GLU A 70 -0.71 -15.16 -6.60
C GLU A 70 0.38 -16.04 -5.98
N VAL A 71 1.66 -15.72 -6.25
CA VAL A 71 2.80 -16.46 -5.67
C VAL A 71 2.81 -16.41 -4.16
N ALA A 72 2.54 -15.24 -3.58
CA ALA A 72 2.51 -15.02 -2.14
C ALA A 72 1.32 -15.74 -1.47
N HIS A 73 0.13 -15.62 -2.05
CA HIS A 73 -1.10 -16.19 -1.50
C HIS A 73 -1.09 -17.72 -1.50
N ARG A 74 -0.50 -18.38 -2.51
CA ARG A 74 -0.29 -19.84 -2.47
C ARG A 74 0.51 -20.30 -1.26
N ARG A 75 1.25 -19.40 -0.61
CA ARG A 75 2.07 -19.65 0.59
C ARG A 75 1.49 -19.01 1.86
N GLY A 76 0.28 -18.48 1.81
CA GLY A 76 -0.39 -17.81 2.95
C GLY A 76 0.30 -16.52 3.39
N ILE A 77 1.01 -15.83 2.49
CA ILE A 77 1.76 -14.61 2.75
C ILE A 77 0.86 -13.40 2.47
N HIS A 78 0.78 -12.46 3.42
CA HIS A 78 0.08 -11.19 3.26
C HIS A 78 0.87 -10.25 2.32
N VAL A 79 0.19 -9.64 1.36
CA VAL A 79 0.78 -8.70 0.41
C VAL A 79 0.32 -7.28 0.69
N HIS A 80 1.28 -6.42 1.04
CA HIS A 80 1.09 -4.97 1.11
C HIS A 80 1.74 -4.27 -0.06
N VAL A 81 1.01 -3.36 -0.70
CA VAL A 81 1.50 -2.60 -1.86
C VAL A 81 1.61 -1.11 -1.53
N ASP A 82 2.80 -0.57 -1.70
CA ASP A 82 3.05 0.86 -1.73
C ASP A 82 2.75 1.39 -3.14
N GLY A 83 1.62 2.07 -3.28
CA GLY A 83 1.14 2.69 -4.51
C GLY A 83 1.50 4.16 -4.64
N ALA A 84 2.42 4.67 -3.84
CA ALA A 84 2.76 6.09 -3.82
C ALA A 84 3.21 6.67 -5.16
N GLN A 85 3.71 5.83 -6.06
CA GLN A 85 4.12 6.23 -7.42
C GLN A 85 3.19 5.71 -8.53
N SER A 86 2.09 5.06 -8.17
CA SER A 86 1.14 4.52 -9.16
C SER A 86 -0.25 5.12 -9.04
N TRP A 87 -0.69 5.47 -7.82
CA TRP A 87 -2.01 6.08 -7.63
C TRP A 87 -2.07 7.46 -8.27
N GLY A 88 -3.00 7.60 -9.20
CA GLY A 88 -3.23 8.82 -9.96
C GLY A 88 -2.48 8.91 -11.30
N VAL A 89 -1.55 7.98 -11.60
CA VAL A 89 -0.86 7.90 -12.89
C VAL A 89 -1.10 6.60 -13.63
N LEU A 90 -1.32 5.50 -12.91
CA LEU A 90 -1.69 4.21 -13.50
C LEU A 90 -3.16 3.92 -13.27
N ASP A 91 -3.77 3.13 -14.15
CA ASP A 91 -5.09 2.56 -13.91
C ASP A 91 -4.97 1.45 -12.85
N VAL A 92 -5.28 1.82 -11.59
CA VAL A 92 -5.14 0.92 -10.44
C VAL A 92 -6.49 0.33 -10.08
N ASP A 93 -6.72 -0.90 -10.51
CA ASP A 93 -7.82 -1.73 -10.04
C ASP A 93 -7.35 -2.61 -8.88
N LEU A 94 -7.76 -2.28 -7.65
CA LEU A 94 -7.37 -3.01 -6.44
C LEU A 94 -7.90 -4.44 -6.41
N ALA A 95 -9.03 -4.71 -7.05
CA ALA A 95 -9.58 -6.07 -7.15
C ALA A 95 -8.72 -6.92 -8.10
N ALA A 96 -8.35 -6.36 -9.25
CA ALA A 96 -7.48 -7.02 -10.22
C ALA A 96 -6.05 -7.21 -9.70
N LEU A 97 -5.52 -6.26 -8.93
CA LEU A 97 -4.21 -6.40 -8.28
C LEU A 97 -4.19 -7.53 -7.25
N GLY A 98 -5.33 -7.81 -6.61
CA GLY A 98 -5.47 -8.89 -5.66
C GLY A 98 -4.73 -8.72 -4.33
N CYS A 99 -4.10 -7.58 -4.05
CA CYS A 99 -3.34 -7.34 -2.84
C CYS A 99 -4.23 -7.28 -1.59
N ASP A 100 -3.66 -7.60 -0.43
CA ASP A 100 -4.38 -7.61 0.85
C ASP A 100 -4.48 -6.21 1.46
N SER A 101 -3.54 -5.35 1.15
CA SER A 101 -3.56 -3.94 1.51
C SER A 101 -2.76 -3.09 0.54
N PHE A 102 -3.17 -1.84 0.39
CA PHE A 102 -2.54 -0.87 -0.51
C PHE A 102 -2.55 0.50 0.16
N SER A 103 -1.45 1.22 0.07
CA SER A 103 -1.35 2.58 0.57
C SER A 103 -0.75 3.53 -0.46
N ALA A 104 -1.23 4.77 -0.48
CA ALA A 104 -0.72 5.79 -1.37
C ALA A 104 -0.89 7.18 -0.79
N SER A 105 -0.09 8.13 -1.28
CA SER A 105 -0.12 9.54 -0.85
C SER A 105 -0.80 10.40 -1.91
N ALA A 106 -1.72 11.27 -1.49
CA ALA A 106 -2.50 12.10 -2.41
C ALA A 106 -1.65 13.18 -3.13
N HIS A 107 -0.60 13.67 -2.49
CA HIS A 107 0.20 14.81 -2.96
C HIS A 107 1.19 14.51 -4.10
N LYS A 108 1.17 13.30 -4.65
CA LYS A 108 2.03 12.90 -5.78
C LYS A 108 1.24 12.96 -7.10
N TRP A 109 1.22 11.86 -7.84
CA TRP A 109 0.57 11.77 -9.14
C TRP A 109 -0.94 11.93 -9.09
N PHE A 110 -1.57 11.66 -7.93
CA PHE A 110 -2.98 11.95 -7.72
C PHE A 110 -3.29 13.45 -7.67
N VAL A 111 -2.28 14.32 -7.52
CA VAL A 111 -2.40 15.80 -7.51
C VAL A 111 -3.35 16.31 -6.40
N GLY A 112 -3.47 15.55 -5.33
CA GLY A 112 -4.28 15.88 -4.17
C GLY A 112 -3.53 16.68 -3.10
N PRO A 113 -4.21 17.02 -2.01
CA PRO A 113 -3.60 17.80 -0.93
C PRO A 113 -2.50 17.04 -0.20
N LYS A 114 -1.58 17.79 0.41
CA LYS A 114 -0.56 17.24 1.30
C LYS A 114 -1.21 16.65 2.56
N GLU A 115 -0.49 15.72 3.20
CA GLU A 115 -0.88 15.07 4.46
C GLU A 115 -2.16 14.22 4.36
N VAL A 116 -2.64 13.98 3.15
CA VAL A 116 -3.76 13.07 2.88
C VAL A 116 -3.25 11.85 2.10
N GLY A 117 -3.83 10.71 2.37
CA GLY A 117 -3.50 9.46 1.71
C GLY A 117 -4.66 8.49 1.69
N LEU A 118 -4.45 7.41 0.97
CA LEU A 118 -5.35 6.27 0.85
C LEU A 118 -4.75 5.07 1.57
N LEU A 119 -5.57 4.37 2.34
CA LEU A 119 -5.30 3.02 2.83
C LEU A 119 -6.46 2.11 2.42
N TYR A 120 -6.18 1.14 1.58
CA TYR A 120 -7.07 0.02 1.31
C TYR A 120 -6.64 -1.19 2.15
N VAL A 121 -7.60 -1.87 2.74
CA VAL A 121 -7.43 -3.16 3.41
C VAL A 121 -8.56 -4.08 2.98
N LYS A 122 -8.22 -5.24 2.50
CA LYS A 122 -9.18 -6.27 2.12
C LYS A 122 -10.08 -6.64 3.30
N ALA A 123 -11.38 -6.79 3.09
CA ALA A 123 -12.39 -6.87 4.15
C ALA A 123 -12.11 -7.96 5.20
N ASP A 124 -11.70 -9.16 4.74
CA ASP A 124 -11.38 -10.30 5.60
C ASP A 124 -10.09 -10.13 6.42
N HIS A 125 -9.28 -9.11 6.10
CA HIS A 125 -8.06 -8.77 6.84
C HIS A 125 -8.28 -7.69 7.91
N ILE A 126 -9.36 -6.92 7.84
CA ILE A 126 -9.62 -5.78 8.74
C ILE A 126 -9.63 -6.23 10.21
N ALA A 127 -10.26 -7.37 10.51
CA ALA A 127 -10.40 -7.83 11.89
C ALA A 127 -9.06 -8.08 12.60
N ARG A 128 -8.06 -8.58 11.88
CA ARG A 128 -6.75 -8.98 12.42
C ARG A 128 -5.67 -7.89 12.35
N ILE A 129 -5.88 -6.83 11.55
CA ILE A 129 -4.94 -5.71 11.47
C ILE A 129 -5.34 -4.67 12.53
N TRP A 130 -4.37 -4.22 13.33
CA TRP A 130 -4.59 -3.20 14.34
C TRP A 130 -4.02 -1.85 13.90
N PRO A 131 -4.73 -0.73 14.18
CA PRO A 131 -4.18 0.60 13.96
C PRO A 131 -3.00 0.85 14.88
N SER A 132 -1.94 1.46 14.35
CA SER A 132 -0.77 1.83 15.16
C SER A 132 -1.01 3.07 16.02
N VAL A 133 -1.96 3.91 15.61
CA VAL A 133 -2.38 5.13 16.30
C VAL A 133 -3.89 5.09 16.43
N VAL A 134 -4.39 5.45 17.59
CA VAL A 134 -5.83 5.52 17.89
C VAL A 134 -6.17 6.88 18.48
N ALA A 135 -7.31 7.44 18.07
CA ALA A 135 -7.81 8.67 18.67
C ALA A 135 -8.54 8.39 19.99
N PRO A 136 -8.73 9.41 20.83
CA PRO A 136 -9.48 9.28 22.09
C PRO A 136 -10.91 8.75 21.93
N SER A 137 -11.56 8.99 20.79
CA SER A 137 -12.89 8.49 20.47
C SER A 137 -12.94 7.01 20.12
N TRP A 138 -11.81 6.41 19.75
CA TRP A 138 -11.73 5.02 19.33
C TRP A 138 -12.02 4.07 20.51
N GLY A 139 -13.07 3.25 20.39
CA GLY A 139 -13.52 2.40 21.47
C GLY A 139 -14.27 3.13 22.60
N SER A 140 -14.58 4.42 22.41
CA SER A 140 -15.38 5.23 23.37
C SER A 140 -16.88 4.93 23.27
N GLN A 141 -17.67 5.58 24.11
CA GLN A 141 -19.12 5.51 24.02
C GLN A 141 -19.67 6.09 22.70
N ILE A 142 -18.93 7.04 22.08
CA ILE A 142 -19.31 7.67 20.81
C ILE A 142 -19.04 6.73 19.64
N GLU A 143 -17.92 6.00 19.67
CA GLU A 143 -17.54 5.06 18.63
C GLU A 143 -16.95 3.78 19.26
N PRO A 144 -17.81 2.95 19.90
CA PRO A 144 -17.33 1.82 20.70
C PRO A 144 -16.62 0.75 19.89
N ARG A 145 -16.98 0.59 18.61
CA ARG A 145 -16.36 -0.34 17.68
C ARG A 145 -16.38 0.22 16.25
N PRO A 146 -15.31 0.88 15.80
CA PRO A 146 -15.23 1.30 14.40
C PRO A 146 -15.38 0.10 13.47
N VAL A 147 -16.32 0.17 12.54
CA VAL A 147 -16.65 -0.91 11.61
C VAL A 147 -15.91 -0.70 10.29
N GLY A 148 -15.39 -1.80 9.72
CA GLY A 148 -14.71 -1.76 8.44
C GLY A 148 -13.42 -0.95 8.48
N ALA A 149 -13.09 -0.29 7.37
CA ALA A 149 -11.87 0.50 7.21
C ALA A 149 -11.82 1.74 8.13
N ARG A 150 -12.96 2.22 8.64
CA ARG A 150 -13.02 3.30 9.64
C ARG A 150 -12.18 3.03 10.88
N LYS A 151 -11.93 1.78 11.19
CA LYS A 151 -11.00 1.35 12.23
C LYS A 151 -9.61 2.02 12.13
N PHE A 152 -9.19 2.38 10.93
CA PHE A 152 -7.87 2.94 10.65
C PHE A 152 -7.87 4.47 10.50
N GLU A 153 -9.04 5.12 10.52
CA GLU A 153 -9.17 6.56 10.30
C GLU A 153 -9.01 7.39 11.59
N SER A 154 -9.16 6.75 12.74
CA SER A 154 -9.23 7.45 14.02
C SER A 154 -7.82 7.76 14.55
N MET A 155 -7.23 8.85 14.06
CA MET A 155 -5.87 9.28 14.40
C MET A 155 -5.82 10.61 15.19
N GLY A 156 -6.95 11.11 15.66
CA GLY A 156 -7.07 12.40 16.35
C GLY A 156 -7.56 13.52 15.44
N GLN A 157 -7.12 14.74 15.69
CA GLN A 157 -7.46 15.89 14.85
C GLN A 157 -6.81 15.77 13.47
N ARG A 158 -7.56 16.18 12.44
CA ARG A 158 -7.12 16.15 11.04
C ARG A 158 -7.62 17.41 10.31
N ASP A 159 -7.01 17.71 9.19
CA ASP A 159 -7.44 18.78 8.30
C ASP A 159 -8.63 18.32 7.44
N ASP A 160 -9.84 18.63 7.88
CA ASP A 160 -11.07 18.27 7.17
C ASP A 160 -11.19 19.00 5.82
N ALA A 161 -10.61 20.19 5.67
CA ALA A 161 -10.58 20.90 4.39
C ALA A 161 -9.72 20.16 3.36
N ALA A 162 -8.57 19.67 3.77
CA ALA A 162 -7.72 18.84 2.92
C ALA A 162 -8.42 17.53 2.54
N LEU A 163 -9.13 16.90 3.46
CA LEU A 163 -9.91 15.68 3.15
C LEU A 163 -11.04 15.98 2.16
N ALA A 164 -11.78 17.08 2.33
CA ALA A 164 -12.84 17.48 1.41
C ALA A 164 -12.32 17.76 -0.01
N ALA A 165 -11.10 18.31 -0.13
CA ALA A 165 -10.46 18.60 -1.42
C ALA A 165 -10.15 17.33 -2.26
N ILE A 166 -10.13 16.15 -1.65
CA ILE A 166 -9.99 14.87 -2.38
C ILE A 166 -11.13 14.69 -3.40
N GLY A 167 -12.35 15.10 -3.06
CA GLY A 167 -13.49 15.04 -3.98
C GLY A 167 -13.22 15.79 -5.28
N THR A 168 -12.73 17.03 -5.18
CA THR A 168 -12.35 17.83 -6.37
C THR A 168 -11.24 17.18 -7.18
N THR A 169 -10.27 16.54 -6.52
CA THR A 169 -9.21 15.82 -7.20
C THR A 169 -9.74 14.59 -7.95
N VAL A 170 -10.66 13.84 -7.35
CA VAL A 170 -11.34 12.72 -8.03
C VAL A 170 -12.07 13.21 -9.27
N GLU A 171 -12.84 14.29 -9.18
CA GLU A 171 -13.54 14.90 -10.32
C GLU A 171 -12.57 15.34 -11.43
N PHE A 172 -11.41 15.86 -11.07
CA PHE A 172 -10.36 16.20 -12.04
C PHE A 172 -9.89 14.96 -12.79
N HIS A 173 -9.55 13.88 -12.09
CA HIS A 173 -9.14 12.62 -12.71
C HIS A 173 -10.23 12.00 -13.58
N GLN A 174 -11.48 12.06 -13.15
CA GLN A 174 -12.62 11.58 -13.94
C GLN A 174 -12.81 12.37 -15.24
N ARG A 175 -12.61 13.69 -15.20
CA ARG A 175 -12.70 14.54 -16.40
C ARG A 175 -11.55 14.34 -17.38
N VAL A 176 -10.35 14.13 -16.87
CA VAL A 176 -9.17 13.89 -17.74
C VAL A 176 -9.21 12.47 -18.31
N GLY A 177 -9.58 11.50 -17.50
CA GLY A 177 -9.59 10.07 -17.81
C GLY A 177 -8.22 9.43 -17.65
N THR A 178 -8.18 8.25 -17.02
CA THR A 178 -6.95 7.51 -16.70
C THR A 178 -6.10 7.23 -17.94
N ALA A 179 -6.73 6.81 -19.03
CA ALA A 179 -6.06 6.51 -20.31
C ALA A 179 -5.34 7.70 -20.96
N ARG A 180 -5.59 8.94 -20.50
CA ARG A 180 -4.87 10.14 -20.97
C ARG A 180 -3.75 10.54 -20.02
N ILE A 181 -3.76 10.02 -18.81
CA ILE A 181 -2.76 10.31 -17.78
C ILE A 181 -1.63 9.28 -17.86
N GLU A 182 -1.95 7.99 -18.06
CA GLU A 182 -0.99 6.89 -18.24
C GLU A 182 -0.30 6.98 -19.62
#